data_7a712bc7e1adcf20404b3398d5976b5d
#
_entry.id   7a712bc7e1adcf20404b3398d5976b5d
#
_cell.length_a   1.000
_cell.length_b   1.000
_cell.length_c   1.000
_cell.angle_alpha   90.00
_cell.angle_beta   90.00
_cell.angle_gamma   90.00
#
_symmetry.space_group_name_H-M   'P 1'
#
loop_
_entity.id
_entity.type
_entity.pdbx_description
1 polymer ?
#
loop_
_entity_poly.entity_id
_entity_poly.type
_entity_poly.pdbx_seq_one_letter_code
_entity_poly.pdbx_strand_id
1 'polypeptide(L)'
;MILLTTVCLALSACHPASAPSSGSKTSVSEASGSKQEESKDLAADESLSRELYAMDTVMNLTAYGSNASAALEASVSEINRLYSLLSISSEKGEIYRINADKEGTVSEDVNALLSRSLELSQMTDGLF
;
A
#
# COMPACT_ATOMS: atom_id res chain seq x y z
N MET A 1 -31.87 -9.44 21.55
CA MET A 1 -31.10 -8.61 22.50
C MET A 1 -29.80 -8.25 21.78
N ILE A 2 -29.82 -7.10 21.12
CA ILE A 2 -28.74 -6.66 20.20
C ILE A 2 -27.86 -5.71 21.01
N LEU A 3 -26.60 -6.10 21.17
CA LEU A 3 -25.60 -5.28 21.86
C LEU A 3 -24.91 -4.38 20.83
N LEU A 4 -25.26 -3.10 20.86
CA LEU A 4 -24.70 -2.04 20.04
C LEU A 4 -23.40 -1.55 20.71
N THR A 5 -22.21 -1.90 20.20
CA THR A 5 -20.95 -1.35 20.66
C THR A 5 -20.60 -0.11 19.83
N THR A 6 -20.76 1.04 20.45
CA THR A 6 -20.37 2.35 19.91
C THR A 6 -18.86 2.49 20.00
N VAL A 7 -18.17 2.52 18.84
CA VAL A 7 -16.74 2.87 18.75
C VAL A 7 -16.63 4.38 18.62
N CYS A 8 -16.07 5.02 19.65
CA CYS A 8 -15.77 6.44 19.70
C CYS A 8 -14.42 6.69 19.03
N LEU A 9 -14.39 7.28 17.81
CA LEU A 9 -13.17 7.77 17.19
C LEU A 9 -12.84 9.15 17.72
N ALA A 10 -11.75 9.27 18.48
CA ALA A 10 -11.18 10.55 18.86
C ALA A 10 -10.27 11.07 17.72
N LEU A 11 -10.71 12.13 17.05
CA LEU A 11 -9.86 12.90 16.14
C LEU A 11 -8.95 13.82 16.96
N SER A 12 -7.64 13.54 16.94
CA SER A 12 -6.62 14.45 17.47
C SER A 12 -6.17 15.40 16.36
N ALA A 13 -6.47 16.68 16.50
CA ALA A 13 -6.08 17.74 15.58
C ALA A 13 -4.60 18.08 15.80
N CYS A 14 -3.75 17.89 14.78
CA CYS A 14 -2.41 18.45 14.75
C CYS A 14 -2.39 19.79 14.02
N HIS A 15 -1.88 20.78 14.72
CA HIS A 15 -1.68 22.18 14.30
C HIS A 15 -0.38 22.27 13.47
N PRO A 16 -0.31 23.11 12.42
CA PRO A 16 0.93 23.31 11.67
C PRO A 16 1.74 24.47 12.22
N ALA A 17 3.04 24.27 12.40
CA ALA A 17 4.00 25.35 12.62
C ALA A 17 5.11 25.27 11.57
N SER A 18 5.13 26.32 10.75
CA SER A 18 6.22 27.06 10.09
C SER A 18 7.54 26.35 9.73
N ALA A 19 7.84 26.40 8.42
CA ALA A 19 9.18 26.21 7.84
C ALA A 19 10.16 27.34 8.25
N PRO A 20 11.51 27.10 8.14
CA PRO A 20 12.19 27.66 6.99
C PRO A 20 13.24 26.75 6.29
N SER A 21 13.22 26.85 4.97
CA SER A 21 14.26 27.05 3.98
C SER A 21 15.71 26.58 4.20
N SER A 22 16.20 25.91 3.15
CA SER A 22 17.53 26.01 2.54
C SER A 22 18.42 24.78 2.58
N GLY A 23 18.86 24.33 1.39
CA GLY A 23 20.13 23.62 1.23
C GLY A 23 20.11 22.45 0.25
N SER A 24 20.14 22.78 -1.06
CA SER A 24 20.59 21.91 -2.17
C SER A 24 21.85 21.10 -1.84
N LYS A 25 21.86 19.80 -2.22
CA LYS A 25 22.96 19.20 -3.01
C LYS A 25 22.55 17.85 -3.59
N THR A 26 22.52 17.85 -4.91
CA THR A 26 22.53 16.71 -5.83
C THR A 26 23.76 15.82 -5.60
N SER A 27 23.56 14.51 -5.52
CA SER A 27 24.54 13.55 -6.00
C SER A 27 23.85 12.27 -6.47
N VAL A 28 23.87 12.10 -7.79
CA VAL A 28 23.55 10.87 -8.50
C VAL A 28 24.65 9.85 -8.19
N SER A 29 24.29 8.65 -7.78
CA SER A 29 25.16 7.50 -7.87
C SER A 29 24.33 6.24 -8.06
N GLU A 30 24.39 5.72 -9.28
CA GLU A 30 23.99 4.35 -9.61
C GLU A 30 24.92 3.38 -8.90
N ALA A 31 24.34 2.37 -8.23
CA ALA A 31 24.97 1.06 -8.11
C ALA A 31 23.94 0.02 -7.64
N SER A 32 23.68 -0.92 -8.54
CA SER A 32 23.11 -2.24 -8.25
C SER A 32 23.93 -2.93 -7.15
N GLY A 33 23.26 -3.38 -6.09
CA GLY A 33 23.91 -4.17 -5.05
C GLY A 33 22.92 -4.47 -3.93
N SER A 34 22.46 -5.70 -3.88
CA SER A 34 21.76 -6.25 -2.72
C SER A 34 22.68 -6.21 -1.51
N LYS A 35 22.50 -5.22 -0.65
CA LYS A 35 23.11 -5.16 0.66
C LYS A 35 21.99 -5.23 1.70
N GLN A 36 22.02 -6.28 2.51
CA GLN A 36 21.33 -6.31 3.78
C GLN A 36 21.81 -5.10 4.60
N GLU A 37 20.96 -4.11 4.74
CA GLU A 37 21.23 -2.99 5.65
C GLU A 37 20.72 -3.37 7.04
N GLU A 38 21.69 -3.43 7.93
CA GLU A 38 21.61 -3.46 9.36
C GLU A 38 20.56 -2.45 9.85
N SER A 39 19.58 -2.91 10.64
CA SER A 39 18.52 -2.07 11.19
C SER A 39 19.12 -1.03 12.13
N LYS A 40 19.42 0.14 11.60
CA LYS A 40 19.77 1.32 12.37
C LYS A 40 18.48 1.88 12.97
N ASP A 41 18.43 2.00 14.28
CA ASP A 41 17.36 2.72 14.99
C ASP A 41 17.33 4.18 14.49
N LEU A 42 16.33 4.48 13.67
CA LEU A 42 16.12 5.83 13.15
C LEU A 42 15.47 6.70 14.23
N ALA A 43 15.92 7.96 14.34
CA ALA A 43 15.27 8.94 15.20
C ALA A 43 13.82 9.20 14.72
N ALA A 44 12.97 9.72 15.60
CA ALA A 44 11.54 9.92 15.31
C ALA A 44 11.28 10.78 14.05
N ASP A 45 12.19 11.67 13.70
CA ASP A 45 12.10 12.56 12.54
C ASP A 45 12.84 12.02 11.29
N GLU A 46 13.55 10.92 11.40
CA GLU A 46 14.20 10.28 10.25
C GLU A 46 13.18 9.47 9.45
N SER A 47 13.28 9.56 8.13
CA SER A 47 12.45 8.80 7.22
C SER A 47 13.30 7.87 6.36
N LEU A 48 12.72 6.73 6.01
CA LEU A 48 13.27 5.80 5.04
C LEU A 48 12.30 5.71 3.86
N SER A 49 12.84 5.72 2.64
CA SER A 49 12.03 5.62 1.43
C SER A 49 12.47 4.43 0.59
N ARG A 50 11.51 3.77 -0.05
CA ARG A 50 11.73 2.67 -0.98
C ARG A 50 10.89 2.87 -2.24
N GLU A 51 11.51 2.67 -3.39
CA GLU A 51 10.84 2.60 -4.67
C GLU A 51 10.47 1.14 -4.99
N LEU A 52 9.26 0.95 -5.50
CA LEU A 52 8.72 -0.34 -5.91
C LEU A 52 8.00 -0.19 -7.24
N TYR A 53 8.29 -1.07 -8.20
CA TYR A 53 7.46 -1.22 -9.40
C TYR A 53 6.47 -2.38 -9.20
N ALA A 54 5.18 -2.06 -9.14
CA ALA A 54 4.11 -3.04 -9.04
C ALA A 54 2.82 -2.51 -9.69
N MET A 55 1.95 -3.39 -10.14
CA MET A 55 0.66 -3.04 -10.77
C MET A 55 0.82 -2.03 -11.93
N ASP A 56 1.86 -2.23 -12.74
CA ASP A 56 2.23 -1.41 -13.90
C ASP A 56 2.50 0.08 -13.56
N THR A 57 2.87 0.36 -12.31
CA THR A 57 3.24 1.71 -11.87
C THR A 57 4.45 1.71 -10.94
N VAL A 58 5.10 2.87 -10.82
CA VAL A 58 6.16 3.11 -9.85
C VAL A 58 5.54 3.72 -8.60
N MET A 59 5.81 3.11 -7.46
CA MET A 59 5.34 3.54 -6.15
C MET A 59 6.53 3.97 -5.29
N ASN A 60 6.42 5.13 -4.65
CA ASN A 60 7.38 5.59 -3.64
C ASN A 60 6.74 5.45 -2.26
N LEU A 61 7.33 4.59 -1.44
CA LEU A 61 6.90 4.34 -0.07
C LEU A 61 7.84 5.09 0.87
N THR A 62 7.29 5.82 1.81
CA THR A 62 8.08 6.52 2.85
C THR A 62 7.50 6.18 4.22
N ALA A 63 8.37 5.76 5.13
CA ALA A 63 8.04 5.50 6.53
C ALA A 63 8.94 6.30 7.45
N TYR A 64 8.46 6.63 8.63
CA TYR A 64 9.12 7.48 9.62
C TYR A 64 9.33 6.74 10.93
N GLY A 65 10.39 7.10 11.64
CA GLY A 65 10.69 6.60 12.98
C GLY A 65 11.42 5.26 13.00
N SER A 66 11.64 4.73 14.19
CA SER A 66 12.48 3.56 14.45
C SER A 66 12.05 2.28 13.74
N ASN A 67 10.75 2.14 13.45
CA ASN A 67 10.21 0.96 12.77
C ASN A 67 10.07 1.13 11.24
N ALA A 68 10.62 2.19 10.65
CA ALA A 68 10.45 2.53 9.24
C ALA A 68 10.87 1.39 8.30
N SER A 69 11.99 0.72 8.57
CA SER A 69 12.47 -0.41 7.76
C SER A 69 11.47 -1.57 7.76
N ALA A 70 11.04 -2.01 8.93
CA ALA A 70 10.07 -3.10 9.06
C ALA A 70 8.71 -2.75 8.42
N ALA A 71 8.26 -1.50 8.57
CA ALA A 71 7.04 -1.01 7.95
C ALA A 71 7.11 -1.03 6.41
N LEU A 72 8.25 -0.61 5.83
CA LEU A 72 8.46 -0.65 4.38
C LEU A 72 8.52 -2.09 3.86
N GLU A 73 9.19 -3.00 4.56
CA GLU A 73 9.23 -4.41 4.18
C GLU A 73 7.85 -5.04 4.19
N ALA A 74 7.07 -4.80 5.24
CA ALA A 74 5.70 -5.28 5.34
C ALA A 74 4.82 -4.70 4.22
N SER A 75 4.96 -3.40 3.92
CA SER A 75 4.22 -2.74 2.85
C SER A 75 4.55 -3.31 1.47
N VAL A 76 5.84 -3.51 1.18
CA VAL A 76 6.28 -4.13 -0.09
C VAL A 76 5.76 -5.56 -0.23
N SER A 77 5.82 -6.35 0.85
CA SER A 77 5.29 -7.71 0.87
C SER A 77 3.79 -7.75 0.57
N GLU A 78 3.03 -6.86 1.20
CA GLU A 78 1.58 -6.77 1.01
C GLU A 78 1.21 -6.30 -0.40
N ILE A 79 1.88 -5.30 -0.94
CA ILE A 79 1.67 -4.84 -2.33
C ILE A 79 1.95 -5.98 -3.32
N ASN A 80 3.04 -6.72 -3.14
CA ASN A 80 3.36 -7.86 -4.02
C ASN A 80 2.34 -9.00 -3.90
N ARG A 81 1.84 -9.26 -2.68
CA ARG A 81 0.78 -10.24 -2.45
C ARG A 81 -0.50 -9.85 -3.21
N LEU A 82 -0.95 -8.62 -3.04
CA LEU A 82 -2.14 -8.11 -3.74
C LEU A 82 -1.93 -8.07 -5.26
N TYR A 83 -0.76 -7.66 -5.73
CA TYR A 83 -0.44 -7.68 -7.17
C TYR A 83 -0.57 -9.08 -7.77
N SER A 84 -0.12 -10.10 -7.03
CA SER A 84 -0.27 -11.49 -7.47
C SER A 84 -1.72 -11.94 -7.52
N LEU A 85 -2.53 -11.60 -6.53
CA LEU A 85 -3.96 -11.97 -6.47
C LEU A 85 -4.78 -11.25 -7.55
N LEU A 86 -4.52 -9.97 -7.78
CA LEU A 86 -5.29 -9.11 -8.68
C LEU A 86 -4.81 -9.17 -10.13
N SER A 87 -3.76 -9.94 -10.44
CA SER A 87 -3.22 -10.05 -11.78
C SER A 87 -4.27 -10.55 -12.77
N ILE A 88 -4.43 -9.82 -13.87
CA ILE A 88 -5.27 -10.19 -15.02
C ILE A 88 -4.50 -10.96 -16.09
N SER A 89 -3.18 -11.00 -16.01
CA SER A 89 -2.28 -11.62 -17.00
C SER A 89 -1.63 -12.92 -16.51
N SER A 90 -1.59 -13.15 -15.21
CA SER A 90 -0.99 -14.35 -14.61
C SER A 90 -2.07 -15.38 -14.28
N GLU A 91 -1.89 -16.62 -14.74
CA GLU A 91 -2.76 -17.75 -14.41
C GLU A 91 -2.90 -18.01 -12.88
N LYS A 92 -1.93 -17.52 -12.10
CA LYS A 92 -1.97 -17.60 -10.63
C LYS A 92 -2.88 -16.55 -10.01
N GLY A 93 -3.23 -15.50 -10.76
CA GLY A 93 -4.10 -14.42 -10.29
C GLY A 93 -5.55 -14.90 -10.17
N GLU A 94 -6.23 -14.49 -9.11
CA GLU A 94 -7.64 -14.85 -8.90
C GLU A 94 -8.54 -14.17 -9.94
N ILE A 95 -8.25 -12.91 -10.27
CA ILE A 95 -9.00 -12.17 -11.30
C ILE A 95 -8.80 -12.79 -12.68
N TYR A 96 -7.57 -13.26 -13.00
CA TYR A 96 -7.34 -13.99 -14.26
C TYR A 96 -8.25 -15.23 -14.36
N ARG A 97 -8.29 -16.04 -13.29
CA ARG A 97 -9.10 -17.27 -13.27
C ARG A 97 -10.60 -17.00 -13.42
N ILE A 98 -11.13 -16.02 -12.69
CA ILE A 98 -12.55 -15.64 -12.83
C ILE A 98 -12.85 -15.18 -14.25
N ASN A 99 -11.96 -14.40 -14.86
CA ASN A 99 -12.14 -13.93 -16.23
C ASN A 99 -12.09 -15.07 -17.26
N ALA A 100 -11.25 -16.08 -17.03
CA ALA A 100 -11.14 -17.24 -17.89
C ALA A 100 -12.35 -18.18 -17.76
N ASP A 101 -12.70 -18.56 -16.53
CA ASP A 101 -13.68 -19.60 -16.23
C ASP A 101 -15.12 -19.05 -16.15
N LYS A 102 -15.28 -17.72 -16.03
CA LYS A 102 -16.55 -16.99 -15.82
C LYS A 102 -17.25 -17.32 -14.50
N GLU A 103 -16.63 -18.12 -13.67
CA GLU A 103 -17.07 -18.52 -12.34
C GLU A 103 -15.86 -18.90 -11.49
N GLY A 104 -16.01 -18.97 -10.19
CA GLY A 104 -14.95 -19.42 -9.29
C GLY A 104 -15.10 -18.91 -7.87
N THR A 105 -14.21 -19.41 -7.01
CA THR A 105 -14.09 -18.96 -5.62
C THR A 105 -12.88 -18.06 -5.51
N VAL A 106 -13.03 -16.96 -4.79
CA VAL A 106 -11.99 -15.96 -4.53
C VAL A 106 -11.69 -15.85 -3.05
N SER A 107 -10.51 -15.30 -2.74
CA SER A 107 -10.14 -14.94 -1.38
C SER A 107 -11.05 -13.84 -0.82
N GLU A 108 -11.03 -13.68 0.50
CA GLU A 108 -11.78 -12.64 1.18
C GLU A 108 -11.39 -11.24 0.69
N ASP A 109 -10.10 -10.98 0.46
CA ASP A 109 -9.59 -9.71 -0.07
C ASP A 109 -10.19 -9.36 -1.44
N VAL A 110 -10.15 -10.32 -2.37
CA VAL A 110 -10.69 -10.13 -3.71
C VAL A 110 -12.21 -9.98 -3.67
N ASN A 111 -12.89 -10.76 -2.85
CA ASN A 111 -14.34 -10.65 -2.67
C ASN A 111 -14.75 -9.28 -2.10
N ALA A 112 -14.03 -8.77 -1.09
CA ALA A 112 -14.29 -7.47 -0.50
C ALA A 112 -14.09 -6.35 -1.54
N LEU A 113 -13.01 -6.43 -2.33
CA LEU A 113 -12.72 -5.47 -3.39
C LEU A 113 -13.80 -5.46 -4.49
N LEU A 114 -14.19 -6.63 -4.97
CA LEU A 114 -15.24 -6.77 -5.99
C LEU A 114 -16.59 -6.27 -5.48
N SER A 115 -16.95 -6.61 -4.25
CA SER A 115 -18.20 -6.14 -3.63
C SER A 115 -18.23 -4.62 -3.53
N ARG A 116 -17.12 -4.00 -3.10
CA ARG A 116 -17.03 -2.54 -3.03
C ARG A 116 -17.07 -1.88 -4.41
N SER A 117 -16.43 -2.49 -5.41
CA SER A 117 -16.46 -2.01 -6.78
C SER A 117 -17.88 -2.03 -7.37
N LEU A 118 -18.63 -3.10 -7.13
CA LEU A 118 -20.03 -3.22 -7.55
C LEU A 118 -20.92 -2.18 -6.86
N GLU A 119 -20.73 -1.96 -5.56
CA GLU A 119 -21.45 -0.92 -4.83
C GLU A 119 -21.20 0.45 -5.42
N LEU A 120 -19.93 0.81 -5.69
CA LEU A 120 -19.55 2.07 -6.31
C LEU A 120 -20.13 2.22 -7.73
N SER A 121 -20.09 1.14 -8.52
CA SER A 121 -20.70 1.12 -9.84
C SER A 121 -22.21 1.43 -9.78
N GLN A 122 -22.94 0.84 -8.84
CA GLN A 122 -24.35 1.11 -8.64
C GLN A 122 -24.61 2.56 -8.20
N MET A 123 -23.79 3.09 -7.27
CA MET A 123 -23.92 4.47 -6.78
C MET A 123 -23.63 5.53 -7.84
N THR A 124 -22.87 5.18 -8.86
CA THR A 124 -22.43 6.08 -9.94
C THR A 124 -23.11 5.80 -11.28
N ASP A 125 -24.20 5.03 -11.28
CA ASP A 125 -24.92 4.65 -12.51
C ASP A 125 -24.00 4.03 -13.59
N GLY A 126 -23.03 3.23 -13.17
CA GLY A 126 -22.10 2.53 -14.06
C GLY A 126 -20.91 3.38 -14.55
N LEU A 127 -20.65 4.53 -13.93
CA LEU A 127 -19.48 5.36 -14.28
C LEU A 127 -18.16 4.83 -13.69
N PHE A 128 -18.26 3.95 -12.69
CA PHE A 128 -17.10 3.25 -12.10
C PHE A 128 -16.99 1.82 -12.64
#